data_228af1b1f01009fbbe4ed806afcac4eb
#
_entry.id   228af1b1f01009fbbe4ed806afcac4eb
#
_cell.length_a   1.000
_cell.length_b   1.000
_cell.length_c   1.000
_cell.angle_alpha   90.00
_cell.angle_beta   90.00
_cell.angle_gamma   90.00
#
_symmetry.space_group_name_H-M   'P 1'
#
loop_
_entity.id
_entity.type
_entity.pdbx_description
1 polymer ?
#
loop_
_entity_poly.entity_id
_entity_poly.type
_entity_poly.pdbx_seq_one_letter_code
_entity_poly.pdbx_strand_id
1 'polypeptide(L)'
;METTETLRADVWVIGSGAAGLMAAIKAKLAGADVAVVGKSGPGKGTSTTFAVGAFAGPWGGMSEDDYKERVLTAGRGLNETEMVDIAASEAGARFQDLIDWGMTTKSAPGVFMALPKGDPGDRVPVWGREIVHTLVAKAEEVGVRFVNNLVVRSIASGEDGVCLSAYGARQRQWFELRGGAVILAAGGAGALFLHHDNPKRIGGDAHTLAYEAGCVMQDMEFVQFYPVAIAEPGKQIFLIEPEGADLGHLSNAVGEDILDKYNITVRPAATHARDALSQALFQEIEEHDGAVYID
;
A
#
# COMPACT_ATOMS: atom_id res chain seq x y z
N MET A 1 30.05 -25.77 -1.57
CA MET A 1 29.33 -25.16 -0.43
C MET A 1 28.91 -23.77 -0.86
N GLU A 2 27.64 -23.46 -0.84
CA GLU A 2 27.19 -22.08 -1.04
C GLU A 2 27.71 -21.24 0.12
N THR A 3 28.44 -20.18 -0.20
CA THR A 3 28.96 -19.26 0.82
C THR A 3 27.82 -18.45 1.39
N THR A 4 27.65 -18.48 2.70
CA THR A 4 26.68 -17.65 3.41
C THR A 4 27.40 -16.41 3.95
N GLU A 5 26.96 -15.23 3.56
CA GLU A 5 27.46 -13.95 4.07
C GLU A 5 26.60 -13.48 5.25
N THR A 6 27.22 -13.03 6.31
CA THR A 6 26.51 -12.50 7.49
C THR A 6 26.60 -10.99 7.53
N LEU A 7 25.43 -10.32 7.58
CA LEU A 7 25.30 -8.88 7.78
C LEU A 7 24.67 -8.60 9.14
N ARG A 8 24.99 -7.43 9.74
CA ARG A 8 24.48 -7.04 11.07
C ARG A 8 23.90 -5.64 11.05
N ALA A 9 22.83 -5.46 11.84
CA ALA A 9 22.21 -4.18 12.19
C ALA A 9 21.50 -4.34 13.54
N ASP A 10 21.22 -3.26 14.24
CA ASP A 10 20.38 -3.33 15.45
C ASP A 10 18.94 -3.65 15.06
N VAL A 11 18.44 -2.99 14.00
CA VAL A 11 17.08 -3.16 13.49
C VAL A 11 17.14 -3.45 11.99
N TRP A 12 16.54 -4.56 11.58
CA TRP A 12 16.26 -4.88 10.19
C TRP A 12 14.85 -4.48 9.81
N VAL A 13 14.69 -3.77 8.71
CA VAL A 13 13.36 -3.45 8.14
C VAL A 13 13.19 -4.21 6.84
N ILE A 14 12.18 -5.05 6.73
CA ILE A 14 11.87 -5.82 5.53
C ILE A 14 10.86 -5.05 4.69
N GLY A 15 11.31 -4.48 3.57
CA GLY A 15 10.50 -3.70 2.64
C GLY A 15 10.78 -2.20 2.69
N SER A 16 10.79 -1.58 1.51
CA SER A 16 11.13 -0.17 1.29
C SER A 16 9.95 0.64 0.71
N GLY A 17 8.71 0.26 1.04
CA GLY A 17 7.52 1.10 0.85
C GLY A 17 7.43 2.19 1.92
N ALA A 18 6.36 3.01 1.92
CA ALA A 18 6.20 4.11 2.85
C ALA A 18 6.33 3.68 4.32
N ALA A 19 5.67 2.59 4.71
CA ALA A 19 5.71 2.08 6.08
C ALA A 19 7.14 1.70 6.51
N GLY A 20 7.85 0.94 5.66
CA GLY A 20 9.21 0.49 5.97
C GLY A 20 10.21 1.64 6.03
N LEU A 21 10.14 2.57 5.08
CA LEU A 21 11.01 3.75 5.07
C LEU A 21 10.75 4.66 6.28
N MET A 22 9.49 4.93 6.62
CA MET A 22 9.14 5.71 7.79
C MET A 22 9.65 5.05 9.08
N ALA A 23 9.42 3.74 9.23
CA ALA A 23 9.89 2.98 10.38
C ALA A 23 11.44 3.00 10.48
N ALA A 24 12.14 2.82 9.36
CA ALA A 24 13.59 2.88 9.32
C ALA A 24 14.14 4.25 9.72
N ILE A 25 13.54 5.34 9.21
CA ILE A 25 13.92 6.72 9.58
C ILE A 25 13.71 6.94 11.06
N LYS A 26 12.55 6.59 11.61
CA LYS A 26 12.24 6.81 13.03
C LYS A 26 13.15 5.97 13.95
N ALA A 27 13.42 4.72 13.62
CA ALA A 27 14.37 3.88 14.36
C ALA A 27 15.79 4.46 14.31
N LYS A 28 16.21 4.95 13.15
CA LYS A 28 17.53 5.58 12.99
C LYS A 28 17.66 6.87 13.81
N LEU A 29 16.64 7.72 13.79
CA LEU A 29 16.59 8.94 14.60
C LEU A 29 16.55 8.66 16.11
N ALA A 30 16.04 7.48 16.51
CA ALA A 30 16.09 6.99 17.89
C ALA A 30 17.47 6.42 18.29
N GLY A 31 18.45 6.42 17.37
CA GLY A 31 19.84 6.04 17.65
C GLY A 31 20.25 4.62 17.26
N ALA A 32 19.34 3.83 16.68
CA ALA A 32 19.65 2.46 16.24
C ALA A 32 20.52 2.44 14.96
N ASP A 33 21.33 1.39 14.79
CA ASP A 33 21.89 1.03 13.50
C ASP A 33 20.84 0.29 12.68
N VAL A 34 20.37 0.89 11.59
CA VAL A 34 19.22 0.42 10.82
C VAL A 34 19.60 0.03 9.40
N ALA A 35 19.15 -1.14 8.97
CA ALA A 35 19.25 -1.57 7.59
C ALA A 35 17.89 -1.99 7.02
N VAL A 36 17.57 -1.51 5.81
CA VAL A 36 16.39 -1.91 5.05
C VAL A 36 16.79 -2.97 4.03
N VAL A 37 16.14 -4.13 4.07
CA VAL A 37 16.32 -5.19 3.08
C VAL A 37 15.13 -5.26 2.13
N GLY A 38 15.39 -5.42 0.83
CA GLY A 38 14.34 -5.49 -0.17
C GLY A 38 14.69 -6.22 -1.45
N LYS A 39 13.66 -6.65 -2.17
CA LYS A 39 13.75 -7.36 -3.45
C LYS A 39 14.30 -6.49 -4.60
N SER A 40 14.33 -5.17 -4.43
CA SER A 40 14.79 -4.20 -5.42
C SER A 40 15.47 -3.02 -4.73
N GLY A 41 15.87 -2.00 -5.49
CA GLY A 41 16.38 -0.75 -4.92
C GLY A 41 15.32 -0.02 -4.07
N PRO A 42 15.77 0.94 -3.23
CA PRO A 42 14.88 1.65 -2.31
C PRO A 42 13.65 2.21 -3.00
N GLY A 43 12.48 1.94 -2.45
CA GLY A 43 11.20 2.41 -2.95
C GLY A 43 10.72 1.84 -4.30
N LYS A 44 11.53 1.06 -5.01
CA LYS A 44 11.18 0.58 -6.35
C LYS A 44 10.25 -0.61 -6.32
N GLY A 45 9.16 -0.53 -7.13
CA GLY A 45 8.20 -1.63 -7.28
C GLY A 45 7.34 -1.86 -6.05
N THR A 46 7.12 -0.83 -5.25
CA THR A 46 6.23 -0.85 -4.08
C THR A 46 4.85 -0.32 -4.44
N SER A 47 3.81 -0.73 -3.72
CA SER A 47 2.46 -0.17 -3.90
C SER A 47 2.45 1.35 -3.70
N THR A 48 3.25 1.87 -2.77
CA THR A 48 3.40 3.32 -2.56
C THR A 48 3.85 4.04 -3.83
N THR A 49 4.80 3.49 -4.59
CA THR A 49 5.31 4.11 -5.83
C THR A 49 4.23 4.25 -6.90
N PHE A 50 3.28 3.32 -6.93
CA PHE A 50 2.18 3.27 -7.91
C PHE A 50 0.89 3.91 -7.40
N ALA A 51 0.83 4.29 -6.12
CA ALA A 51 -0.33 4.95 -5.55
C ALA A 51 -0.58 6.34 -6.19
N VAL A 52 -1.83 6.77 -6.18
CA VAL A 52 -2.25 8.12 -6.61
C VAL A 52 -1.57 9.22 -5.78
N GLY A 53 -1.12 8.88 -4.57
CA GLY A 53 -0.42 9.83 -3.69
C GLY A 53 -1.36 10.67 -2.85
N ALA A 54 -2.60 10.22 -2.66
CA ALA A 54 -3.57 10.83 -1.77
C ALA A 54 -3.46 10.24 -0.35
N PHE A 55 -3.59 11.11 0.64
CA PHE A 55 -3.65 10.75 2.05
C PHE A 55 -4.98 11.23 2.63
N ALA A 56 -5.80 10.32 3.13
CA ALA A 56 -6.97 10.66 3.92
C ALA A 56 -6.58 10.90 5.38
N GLY A 57 -7.20 11.89 6.03
CA GLY A 57 -6.92 12.20 7.43
C GLY A 57 -7.61 13.46 7.93
N PRO A 58 -7.43 13.80 9.22
CA PRO A 58 -8.04 14.96 9.86
C PRO A 58 -7.30 16.25 9.50
N TRP A 59 -7.48 16.74 8.28
CA TRP A 59 -6.85 17.96 7.77
C TRP A 59 -7.71 18.70 6.76
N GLY A 60 -7.27 19.89 6.35
CA GLY A 60 -7.99 20.71 5.38
C GLY A 60 -9.36 21.15 5.88
N GLY A 61 -9.55 21.27 7.20
CA GLY A 61 -10.83 21.65 7.82
C GLY A 61 -11.68 20.48 8.31
N MET A 62 -11.21 19.24 8.16
CA MET A 62 -11.81 18.05 8.78
C MET A 62 -11.25 17.89 10.19
N SER A 63 -12.13 17.73 11.19
CA SER A 63 -11.72 17.44 12.56
C SER A 63 -11.30 15.96 12.74
N GLU A 64 -10.61 15.64 13.84
CA GLU A 64 -10.31 14.27 14.21
C GLU A 64 -11.57 13.43 14.41
N ASP A 65 -12.60 14.01 15.03
CA ASP A 65 -13.86 13.33 15.28
C ASP A 65 -14.61 13.03 13.98
N ASP A 66 -14.68 13.98 13.04
CA ASP A 66 -15.27 13.75 11.72
C ASP A 66 -14.52 12.66 10.95
N TYR A 67 -13.19 12.65 11.04
CA TYR A 67 -12.37 11.60 10.41
C TYR A 67 -12.65 10.22 11.03
N LYS A 68 -12.70 10.13 12.37
CA LYS A 68 -13.02 8.90 13.09
C LYS A 68 -14.41 8.37 12.70
N GLU A 69 -15.42 9.24 12.70
CA GLU A 69 -16.78 8.87 12.29
C GLU A 69 -16.82 8.30 10.88
N ARG A 70 -16.11 8.93 9.93
CA ARG A 70 -16.02 8.43 8.55
C ARG A 70 -15.37 7.06 8.46
N VAL A 71 -14.25 6.84 9.17
CA VAL A 71 -13.55 5.55 9.18
C VAL A 71 -14.40 4.46 9.80
N LEU A 72 -15.05 4.73 10.94
CA LEU A 72 -15.93 3.79 11.63
C LEU A 72 -17.17 3.44 10.77
N THR A 73 -17.75 4.44 10.12
CA THR A 73 -18.89 4.24 9.19
C THR A 73 -18.49 3.38 8.00
N ALA A 74 -17.35 3.67 7.38
CA ALA A 74 -16.84 2.89 6.25
C ALA A 74 -16.52 1.44 6.63
N GLY A 75 -16.01 1.21 7.83
CA GLY A 75 -15.71 -0.12 8.35
C GLY A 75 -16.92 -0.86 8.92
N ARG A 76 -18.11 -0.25 8.89
CA ARG A 76 -19.39 -0.89 9.30
C ARG A 76 -19.37 -1.55 10.68
N GLY A 77 -18.59 -0.99 11.61
CA GLY A 77 -18.45 -1.48 12.99
C GLY A 77 -17.49 -2.64 13.17
N LEU A 78 -16.71 -3.00 12.14
CA LEU A 78 -15.67 -4.02 12.22
C LEU A 78 -14.31 -3.45 12.61
N ASN A 79 -14.18 -2.13 12.68
CA ASN A 79 -12.93 -1.46 13.02
C ASN A 79 -12.52 -1.73 14.48
N GLU A 80 -11.23 -1.87 14.69
CA GLU A 80 -10.61 -1.71 16.00
C GLU A 80 -10.56 -0.21 16.35
N THR A 81 -11.41 0.23 17.29
CA THR A 81 -11.57 1.66 17.63
C THR A 81 -10.29 2.31 18.13
N GLU A 82 -9.47 1.57 18.90
CA GLU A 82 -8.16 2.04 19.37
C GLU A 82 -7.23 2.38 18.21
N MET A 83 -7.20 1.55 17.16
CA MET A 83 -6.40 1.81 15.95
C MET A 83 -6.91 3.02 15.18
N VAL A 84 -8.23 3.24 15.14
CA VAL A 84 -8.82 4.43 14.52
C VAL A 84 -8.43 5.69 15.31
N ASP A 85 -8.44 5.64 16.63
CA ASP A 85 -8.03 6.74 17.51
C ASP A 85 -6.56 7.10 17.31
N ILE A 86 -5.67 6.12 17.28
CA ILE A 86 -4.25 6.32 17.00
C ILE A 86 -4.05 6.94 15.62
N ALA A 87 -4.71 6.39 14.59
CA ALA A 87 -4.59 6.91 13.22
C ALA A 87 -5.05 8.37 13.12
N ALA A 88 -6.17 8.73 13.77
CA ALA A 88 -6.68 10.09 13.75
C ALA A 88 -5.76 11.07 14.49
N SER A 89 -5.31 10.73 15.69
CA SER A 89 -4.51 11.63 16.54
C SER A 89 -3.06 11.79 16.04
N GLU A 90 -2.46 10.77 15.43
CA GLU A 90 -1.07 10.82 14.97
C GLU A 90 -0.89 11.24 13.51
N ALA A 91 -1.91 11.09 12.67
CA ALA A 91 -1.81 11.33 11.23
C ALA A 91 -1.25 12.71 10.89
N GLY A 92 -1.71 13.77 11.57
CA GLY A 92 -1.26 15.14 11.36
C GLY A 92 0.26 15.29 11.55
N ALA A 93 0.80 14.76 12.65
CA ALA A 93 2.22 14.83 12.95
C ALA A 93 3.05 14.01 11.95
N ARG A 94 2.58 12.83 11.57
CA ARG A 94 3.27 11.98 10.58
C ARG A 94 3.28 12.60 9.20
N PHE A 95 2.21 13.29 8.86
CA PHE A 95 2.13 14.01 7.59
C PHE A 95 3.04 15.24 7.58
N GLN A 96 3.12 15.97 8.70
CA GLN A 96 4.03 17.11 8.85
C GLN A 96 5.51 16.68 8.69
N ASP A 97 5.88 15.50 9.21
CA ASP A 97 7.22 14.92 8.96
C ASP A 97 7.55 14.89 7.45
N LEU A 98 6.61 14.46 6.59
CA LEU A 98 6.84 14.40 5.15
C LEU A 98 7.01 15.78 4.51
N ILE A 99 6.24 16.76 4.96
CA ILE A 99 6.35 18.16 4.51
C ILE A 99 7.72 18.72 4.92
N ASP A 100 8.12 18.52 6.18
CA ASP A 100 9.40 19.00 6.71
C ASP A 100 10.59 18.34 6.00
N TRP A 101 10.42 17.13 5.50
CA TRP A 101 11.42 16.44 4.67
C TRP A 101 11.35 16.81 3.20
N GLY A 102 10.52 17.79 2.86
CA GLY A 102 10.48 18.44 1.54
C GLY A 102 9.47 17.88 0.55
N MET A 103 8.45 17.14 1.03
CA MET A 103 7.33 16.72 0.17
C MET A 103 6.48 17.95 -0.19
N THR A 104 6.23 18.13 -1.47
CA THR A 104 5.29 19.15 -1.95
C THR A 104 3.88 18.59 -1.91
N THR A 105 2.91 19.38 -1.41
CA THR A 105 1.54 18.91 -1.20
C THR A 105 0.51 19.97 -1.60
N LYS A 106 -0.71 19.48 -1.88
CA LYS A 106 -1.92 20.30 -1.99
C LYS A 106 -2.97 19.68 -1.06
N SER A 107 -3.64 20.52 -0.27
CA SER A 107 -4.70 20.06 0.63
C SER A 107 -6.09 20.37 0.09
N ALA A 108 -7.03 19.46 0.40
CA ALA A 108 -8.46 19.66 0.32
C ALA A 108 -9.08 19.10 1.62
N PRO A 109 -10.35 19.39 1.95
CA PRO A 109 -10.97 18.86 3.16
C PRO A 109 -10.86 17.33 3.24
N GLY A 110 -10.18 16.83 4.28
CA GLY A 110 -9.97 15.39 4.53
C GLY A 110 -8.96 14.69 3.61
N VAL A 111 -8.34 15.41 2.66
CA VAL A 111 -7.37 14.81 1.73
C VAL A 111 -6.17 15.70 1.51
N PHE A 112 -4.98 15.13 1.61
CA PHE A 112 -3.75 15.70 1.07
C PHE A 112 -3.32 14.92 -0.17
N MET A 113 -2.84 15.67 -1.18
CA MET A 113 -2.23 15.10 -2.38
C MET A 113 -0.74 15.43 -2.40
N ALA A 114 0.12 14.44 -2.56
CA ALA A 114 1.52 14.65 -2.89
C ALA A 114 1.61 15.21 -4.32
N LEU A 115 2.43 16.23 -4.53
CA LEU A 115 2.62 16.86 -5.85
C LEU A 115 4.03 16.55 -6.38
N PRO A 116 4.17 16.36 -7.70
CA PRO A 116 5.48 16.24 -8.34
C PRO A 116 6.33 17.49 -8.11
N LYS A 117 7.62 17.32 -7.89
CA LYS A 117 8.58 18.43 -7.92
C LYS A 117 8.94 18.73 -9.37
N GLY A 118 8.53 19.91 -9.85
CA GLY A 118 8.82 20.39 -11.22
C GLY A 118 7.64 20.27 -12.18
N ASP A 119 7.91 20.61 -13.45
CA ASP A 119 6.91 20.49 -14.52
C ASP A 119 6.59 19.04 -14.77
N PRO A 120 5.30 18.62 -14.71
CA PRO A 120 4.91 17.22 -14.86
C PRO A 120 5.22 16.65 -16.24
N GLY A 121 5.57 17.47 -17.24
CA GLY A 121 5.76 17.02 -18.62
C GLY A 121 4.54 16.29 -19.17
N ASP A 122 4.65 15.64 -20.31
CA ASP A 122 3.57 14.91 -20.98
C ASP A 122 3.24 13.53 -20.38
N ARG A 123 3.71 13.24 -19.16
CA ARG A 123 3.49 11.93 -18.50
C ARG A 123 2.44 12.08 -17.40
N VAL A 124 1.53 11.10 -17.34
CA VAL A 124 0.60 10.98 -16.21
C VAL A 124 1.39 10.93 -14.90
N PRO A 125 1.21 11.91 -14.00
CA PRO A 125 1.98 11.96 -12.77
C PRO A 125 1.59 10.78 -11.87
N VAL A 126 2.59 9.99 -11.47
CA VAL A 126 2.44 8.97 -10.43
C VAL A 126 2.92 9.60 -9.13
N TRP A 127 2.02 10.23 -8.41
CA TRP A 127 2.34 11.06 -7.24
C TRP A 127 2.85 10.27 -6.03
N GLY A 128 2.48 9.00 -5.91
CA GLY A 128 3.06 8.10 -4.92
C GLY A 128 4.58 7.97 -5.03
N ARG A 129 5.14 8.23 -6.20
CA ARG A 129 6.59 8.30 -6.42
C ARG A 129 7.24 9.42 -5.60
N GLU A 130 6.56 10.56 -5.43
CA GLU A 130 7.08 11.69 -4.65
C GLU A 130 7.15 11.37 -3.16
N ILE A 131 6.18 10.60 -2.64
CA ILE A 131 6.22 10.08 -1.27
C ILE A 131 7.48 9.25 -1.07
N VAL A 132 7.72 8.31 -1.99
CA VAL A 132 8.89 7.42 -1.93
C VAL A 132 10.19 8.19 -2.08
N HIS A 133 10.28 9.14 -3.01
CA HIS A 133 11.46 9.97 -3.20
C HIS A 133 11.81 10.77 -1.93
N THR A 134 10.82 11.38 -1.30
CA THR A 134 11.01 12.12 -0.04
C THR A 134 11.52 11.20 1.07
N LEU A 135 10.88 10.04 1.24
CA LEU A 135 11.25 9.08 2.27
C LEU A 135 12.64 8.45 2.03
N VAL A 136 12.97 8.11 0.79
CA VAL A 136 14.30 7.57 0.45
C VAL A 136 15.38 8.62 0.70
N ALA A 137 15.19 9.85 0.24
CA ALA A 137 16.14 10.94 0.46
C ALA A 137 16.38 11.18 1.97
N LYS A 138 15.31 11.18 2.77
CA LYS A 138 15.44 11.33 4.23
C LYS A 138 16.13 10.13 4.88
N ALA A 139 15.82 8.91 4.45
CA ALA A 139 16.47 7.71 4.97
C ALA A 139 17.99 7.71 4.69
N GLU A 140 18.38 8.13 3.48
CA GLU A 140 19.79 8.28 3.10
C GLU A 140 20.47 9.40 3.91
N GLU A 141 19.81 10.55 4.07
CA GLU A 141 20.30 11.69 4.88
C GLU A 141 20.63 11.29 6.31
N VAL A 142 19.74 10.51 6.95
CA VAL A 142 19.95 10.07 8.35
C VAL A 142 20.85 8.84 8.47
N GLY A 143 21.32 8.27 7.36
CA GLY A 143 22.25 7.17 7.34
C GLY A 143 21.64 5.78 7.53
N VAL A 144 20.42 5.55 7.04
CA VAL A 144 19.83 4.21 6.89
C VAL A 144 20.58 3.45 5.81
N ARG A 145 20.99 2.21 6.09
CA ARG A 145 21.64 1.34 5.10
C ARG A 145 20.60 0.60 4.26
N PHE A 146 20.87 0.41 2.97
CA PHE A 146 20.01 -0.36 2.06
C PHE A 146 20.71 -1.61 1.55
N VAL A 147 20.10 -2.76 1.78
CA VAL A 147 20.54 -4.07 1.27
C VAL A 147 19.54 -4.53 0.22
N ASN A 148 19.93 -4.36 -1.04
CA ASN A 148 19.02 -4.51 -2.17
C ASN A 148 19.16 -5.85 -2.88
N ASN A 149 18.11 -6.25 -3.62
CA ASN A 149 18.05 -7.46 -4.43
C ASN A 149 18.16 -8.76 -3.61
N LEU A 150 17.72 -8.72 -2.36
CA LEU A 150 17.57 -9.89 -1.51
C LEU A 150 16.08 -10.21 -1.27
N VAL A 151 15.77 -11.49 -1.30
CA VAL A 151 14.45 -12.03 -0.93
C VAL A 151 14.60 -12.67 0.45
N VAL A 152 13.98 -12.08 1.46
CA VAL A 152 13.92 -12.69 2.80
C VAL A 152 13.01 -13.91 2.72
N ARG A 153 13.47 -15.04 3.24
CA ARG A 153 12.80 -16.34 3.18
C ARG A 153 12.31 -16.85 4.51
N SER A 154 12.95 -16.43 5.61
CA SER A 154 12.52 -16.78 6.95
C SER A 154 12.97 -15.74 7.97
N ILE A 155 12.25 -15.71 9.09
CA ILE A 155 12.56 -14.93 10.29
C ILE A 155 12.62 -15.92 11.45
N ALA A 156 13.76 -15.99 12.12
CA ALA A 156 13.91 -16.71 13.37
C ALA A 156 14.20 -15.73 14.49
N SER A 157 13.51 -15.88 15.62
CA SER A 157 13.72 -15.08 16.83
C SER A 157 14.14 -15.97 17.99
N GLY A 158 14.99 -15.48 18.88
CA GLY A 158 15.49 -16.19 20.03
C GLY A 158 16.06 -15.24 21.08
N GLU A 159 16.68 -15.78 22.12
CA GLU A 159 17.29 -14.99 23.21
C GLU A 159 18.37 -14.03 22.70
N ASP A 160 19.08 -14.37 21.64
CA ASP A 160 20.16 -13.58 21.02
C ASP A 160 19.66 -12.55 19.99
N GLY A 161 18.36 -12.35 19.87
CA GLY A 161 17.74 -11.43 18.92
C GLY A 161 17.10 -12.14 17.71
N VAL A 162 17.23 -11.54 16.52
CA VAL A 162 16.62 -12.04 15.28
C VAL A 162 17.67 -12.44 14.26
N CYS A 163 17.36 -13.49 13.49
CA CYS A 163 18.13 -13.93 12.34
C CYS A 163 17.19 -14.09 11.14
N LEU A 164 17.44 -13.34 10.06
CA LEU A 164 16.72 -13.48 8.81
C LEU A 164 17.57 -14.28 7.83
N SER A 165 16.98 -15.27 7.15
CA SER A 165 17.60 -15.91 6.01
C SER A 165 17.12 -15.23 4.73
N ALA A 166 18.03 -14.78 3.88
CA ALA A 166 17.72 -14.10 2.64
C ALA A 166 18.53 -14.67 1.47
N TYR A 167 17.93 -14.68 0.28
CA TYR A 167 18.59 -15.15 -0.94
C TYR A 167 18.78 -14.02 -1.95
N GLY A 168 20.01 -13.86 -2.40
CA GLY A 168 20.39 -12.94 -3.47
C GLY A 168 20.43 -13.65 -4.81
N ALA A 169 19.37 -13.50 -5.63
CA ALA A 169 19.29 -14.18 -6.91
C ALA A 169 20.40 -13.76 -7.91
N ARG A 170 20.84 -12.51 -7.85
CA ARG A 170 21.95 -12.00 -8.69
C ARG A 170 23.30 -12.52 -8.26
N GLN A 171 23.52 -12.59 -6.92
CA GLN A 171 24.74 -13.08 -6.30
C GLN A 171 24.79 -14.62 -6.27
N ARG A 172 23.62 -15.27 -6.41
CA ARG A 172 23.42 -16.71 -6.29
C ARG A 172 23.95 -17.27 -4.97
N GLN A 173 23.70 -16.53 -3.88
CA GLN A 173 24.15 -16.91 -2.54
C GLN A 173 23.13 -16.58 -1.46
N TRP A 174 23.29 -17.22 -0.31
CA TRP A 174 22.50 -16.97 0.89
C TRP A 174 23.16 -15.93 1.78
N PHE A 175 22.31 -15.19 2.49
CA PHE A 175 22.70 -14.17 3.47
C PHE A 175 22.00 -14.48 4.79
N GLU A 176 22.75 -14.33 5.89
CA GLU A 176 22.21 -14.24 7.25
C GLU A 176 22.20 -12.77 7.69
N LEU A 177 21.03 -12.24 8.02
CA LEU A 177 20.88 -10.88 8.50
C LEU A 177 20.55 -10.95 9.99
N ARG A 178 21.52 -10.58 10.85
CA ARG A 178 21.42 -10.71 12.30
C ARG A 178 21.20 -9.36 12.94
N GLY A 179 20.32 -9.27 13.96
CA GLY A 179 20.01 -8.03 14.67
C GLY A 179 19.26 -8.26 15.97
N GLY A 180 18.97 -7.14 16.65
CA GLY A 180 18.17 -7.16 17.89
C GLY A 180 16.66 -7.24 17.62
N ALA A 181 16.21 -6.63 16.50
CA ALA A 181 14.80 -6.59 16.14
C ALA A 181 14.58 -6.60 14.62
N VAL A 182 13.36 -6.96 14.22
CA VAL A 182 12.89 -6.87 12.83
C VAL A 182 11.56 -6.13 12.74
N ILE A 183 11.44 -5.25 11.76
CA ILE A 183 10.18 -4.60 11.38
C ILE A 183 9.75 -5.16 10.03
N LEU A 184 8.60 -5.83 10.00
CA LEU A 184 8.06 -6.41 8.77
C LEU A 184 7.13 -5.42 8.08
N ALA A 185 7.57 -4.89 6.93
CA ALA A 185 6.86 -3.88 6.12
C ALA A 185 6.85 -4.25 4.63
N ALA A 186 6.75 -5.55 4.32
CA ALA A 186 6.92 -6.08 2.97
C ALA A 186 5.66 -5.95 2.07
N GLY A 187 4.63 -5.25 2.54
CA GLY A 187 3.40 -4.95 1.79
C GLY A 187 2.35 -6.06 1.85
N GLY A 188 1.35 -5.96 0.99
CA GLY A 188 0.19 -6.85 0.96
C GLY A 188 0.34 -8.06 0.04
N ALA A 189 -0.81 -8.60 -0.43
CA ALA A 189 -0.90 -9.83 -1.18
C ALA A 189 -1.65 -9.69 -2.53
N GLY A 190 -1.90 -8.47 -3.00
CA GLY A 190 -2.76 -8.23 -4.17
C GLY A 190 -2.32 -8.95 -5.44
N ALA A 191 -1.01 -9.15 -5.66
CA ALA A 191 -0.51 -9.87 -6.83
C ALA A 191 -0.66 -11.40 -6.77
N LEU A 192 -1.32 -11.96 -5.77
CA LEU A 192 -1.77 -13.35 -5.75
C LEU A 192 -3.04 -13.56 -6.60
N PHE A 193 -3.79 -12.50 -6.86
CA PHE A 193 -5.01 -12.57 -7.66
C PHE A 193 -4.70 -12.46 -9.14
N LEU A 194 -5.54 -13.09 -9.97
CA LEU A 194 -5.38 -13.08 -11.43
C LEU A 194 -5.55 -11.66 -12.01
N HIS A 195 -6.54 -10.93 -11.51
CA HIS A 195 -6.82 -9.57 -11.89
C HIS A 195 -6.51 -8.63 -10.72
N HIS A 196 -5.50 -7.78 -10.88
CA HIS A 196 -5.05 -6.87 -9.84
C HIS A 196 -4.32 -5.66 -10.43
N ASP A 197 -4.35 -4.54 -9.73
CA ASP A 197 -3.62 -3.31 -10.04
C ASP A 197 -2.28 -3.19 -9.27
N ASN A 198 -1.97 -4.17 -8.43
CA ASN A 198 -0.77 -4.16 -7.60
C ASN A 198 0.51 -4.41 -8.41
N PRO A 199 1.67 -3.91 -7.93
CA PRO A 199 2.96 -4.30 -8.49
C PRO A 199 3.14 -5.82 -8.42
N LYS A 200 3.63 -6.43 -9.50
CA LYS A 200 3.77 -7.90 -9.66
C LYS A 200 4.56 -8.61 -8.55
N ARG A 201 5.27 -7.87 -7.70
CA ARG A 201 6.10 -8.42 -6.62
C ARG A 201 5.43 -8.39 -5.25
N ILE A 202 4.19 -7.90 -5.15
CA ILE A 202 3.42 -7.84 -3.91
C ILE A 202 2.62 -9.14 -3.76
N GLY A 203 3.33 -10.23 -3.53
CA GLY A 203 2.81 -11.61 -3.54
C GLY A 203 2.57 -12.22 -2.16
N GLY A 204 2.34 -11.42 -1.11
CA GLY A 204 2.00 -11.95 0.22
C GLY A 204 3.19 -12.39 1.08
N ASP A 205 4.42 -12.04 0.72
CA ASP A 205 5.60 -12.43 1.50
C ASP A 205 5.52 -11.98 2.97
N ALA A 206 4.94 -10.79 3.23
CA ALA A 206 4.77 -10.31 4.60
C ALA A 206 3.89 -11.27 5.42
N HIS A 207 2.78 -11.73 4.85
CA HIS A 207 1.87 -12.65 5.53
C HIS A 207 2.54 -14.00 5.81
N THR A 208 3.24 -14.56 4.82
CA THR A 208 3.97 -15.81 4.99
C THR A 208 5.05 -15.69 6.07
N LEU A 209 5.89 -14.67 6.01
CA LEU A 209 6.95 -14.43 6.98
C LEU A 209 6.40 -14.20 8.39
N ALA A 210 5.30 -13.44 8.53
CA ALA A 210 4.64 -13.22 9.81
C ALA A 210 4.07 -14.52 10.39
N TYR A 211 3.34 -15.27 9.58
CA TYR A 211 2.74 -16.55 10.00
C TYR A 211 3.80 -17.57 10.44
N GLU A 212 4.85 -17.75 9.64
CA GLU A 212 5.94 -18.66 9.96
C GLU A 212 6.75 -18.21 11.19
N ALA A 213 6.82 -16.93 11.47
CA ALA A 213 7.43 -16.37 12.68
C ALA A 213 6.52 -16.46 13.92
N GLY A 214 5.30 -16.98 13.80
CA GLY A 214 4.35 -17.17 14.91
C GLY A 214 3.53 -15.93 15.26
N CYS A 215 3.42 -14.94 14.37
CA CYS A 215 2.57 -13.78 14.58
C CYS A 215 1.09 -14.16 14.52
N VAL A 216 0.27 -13.47 15.30
CA VAL A 216 -1.19 -13.55 15.17
C VAL A 216 -1.61 -12.88 13.88
N MET A 217 -2.41 -13.61 13.08
CA MET A 217 -2.97 -13.11 11.83
C MET A 217 -4.41 -12.67 12.05
N GLN A 218 -4.79 -11.53 11.49
CA GLN A 218 -6.11 -10.93 11.64
C GLN A 218 -6.62 -10.44 10.29
N ASP A 219 -7.94 -10.48 10.08
CA ASP A 219 -8.66 -9.92 8.94
C ASP A 219 -8.19 -10.47 7.57
N MET A 220 -7.72 -11.73 7.55
CA MET A 220 -7.16 -12.35 6.34
C MET A 220 -8.20 -12.61 5.26
N GLU A 221 -9.49 -12.59 5.59
CA GLU A 221 -10.62 -12.73 4.66
C GLU A 221 -10.92 -11.45 3.88
N PHE A 222 -10.43 -10.29 4.32
CA PHE A 222 -10.75 -9.02 3.66
C PHE A 222 -9.88 -8.78 2.43
N VAL A 223 -10.53 -8.62 1.29
CA VAL A 223 -9.92 -8.21 0.03
C VAL A 223 -10.61 -6.94 -0.46
N GLN A 224 -9.85 -5.87 -0.63
CA GLN A 224 -10.41 -4.62 -1.15
C GLN A 224 -10.46 -4.65 -2.67
N PHE A 225 -11.63 -4.36 -3.24
CA PHE A 225 -11.84 -4.17 -4.66
C PHE A 225 -11.86 -2.68 -5.01
N TYR A 226 -11.23 -2.33 -6.12
CA TYR A 226 -11.46 -1.04 -6.76
C TYR A 226 -12.75 -1.16 -7.59
N PRO A 227 -13.70 -0.20 -7.50
CA PRO A 227 -15.04 -0.43 -8.02
C PRO A 227 -15.10 -0.57 -9.53
N VAL A 228 -14.35 0.22 -10.27
CA VAL A 228 -14.40 0.22 -11.74
C VAL A 228 -13.00 0.28 -12.35
N ALA A 229 -12.75 -0.59 -13.30
CA ALA A 229 -11.51 -0.59 -14.08
C ALA A 229 -11.78 -0.96 -15.54
N ILE A 230 -11.05 -0.37 -16.46
CA ILE A 230 -11.03 -0.83 -17.86
C ILE A 230 -10.09 -2.03 -17.94
N ALA A 231 -10.63 -3.18 -18.33
CA ALA A 231 -9.92 -4.45 -18.44
C ALA A 231 -10.04 -5.04 -19.84
N GLU A 232 -9.48 -4.37 -20.84
CA GLU A 232 -9.43 -4.89 -22.19
C GLU A 232 -8.39 -6.02 -22.33
N PRO A 233 -8.72 -7.13 -23.01
CA PRO A 233 -7.76 -8.23 -23.22
C PRO A 233 -6.45 -7.74 -23.85
N GLY A 234 -5.33 -8.12 -23.24
CA GLY A 234 -3.99 -7.77 -23.71
C GLY A 234 -3.53 -6.34 -23.37
N LYS A 235 -4.33 -5.53 -22.73
CA LYS A 235 -3.96 -4.20 -22.22
C LYS A 235 -3.71 -4.24 -20.72
N GLN A 236 -3.00 -3.21 -20.24
CA GLN A 236 -2.84 -2.99 -18.80
C GLN A 236 -4.18 -2.52 -18.22
N ILE A 237 -4.55 -3.05 -17.06
CA ILE A 237 -5.72 -2.59 -16.30
C ILE A 237 -5.56 -1.09 -15.99
N PHE A 238 -6.58 -0.32 -16.30
CA PHE A 238 -6.65 1.10 -16.03
C PHE A 238 -7.83 1.37 -15.07
N LEU A 239 -7.51 1.91 -13.89
CA LEU A 239 -8.53 2.27 -12.90
C LEU A 239 -9.26 3.54 -13.32
N ILE A 240 -10.58 3.53 -13.19
CA ILE A 240 -11.39 4.74 -13.40
C ILE A 240 -11.65 5.33 -12.01
N GLU A 241 -11.25 6.59 -11.82
CA GLU A 241 -11.52 7.29 -10.56
C GLU A 241 -13.02 7.26 -10.24
N PRO A 242 -13.43 7.06 -8.97
CA PRO A 242 -14.83 6.90 -8.61
C PRO A 242 -15.71 8.04 -9.11
N GLU A 243 -15.24 9.29 -9.01
CA GLU A 243 -15.97 10.47 -9.50
C GLU A 243 -16.19 10.41 -11.02
N GLY A 244 -15.22 9.88 -11.77
CA GLY A 244 -15.37 9.64 -13.22
C GLY A 244 -16.36 8.52 -13.52
N ALA A 245 -16.31 7.43 -12.75
CA ALA A 245 -17.25 6.33 -12.88
C ALA A 245 -18.69 6.72 -12.52
N ASP A 246 -18.86 7.61 -11.54
CA ASP A 246 -20.18 8.12 -11.13
C ASP A 246 -20.80 9.11 -12.13
N LEU A 247 -20.01 9.65 -13.08
CA LEU A 247 -20.51 10.47 -14.19
C LEU A 247 -20.95 9.63 -15.40
N GLY A 248 -20.48 8.38 -15.49
CA GLY A 248 -20.81 7.47 -16.56
C GLY A 248 -22.08 6.67 -16.29
N HIS A 249 -22.60 6.04 -17.34
CA HIS A 249 -23.70 5.08 -17.29
C HIS A 249 -23.14 3.66 -17.38
N LEU A 250 -23.35 2.86 -16.35
CA LEU A 250 -22.91 1.47 -16.30
C LEU A 250 -23.99 0.54 -16.83
N SER A 251 -23.71 -0.15 -17.93
CA SER A 251 -24.65 -1.08 -18.55
C SER A 251 -24.02 -2.45 -18.81
N ASN A 252 -24.86 -3.48 -18.87
CA ASN A 252 -24.44 -4.82 -19.28
C ASN A 252 -24.48 -5.02 -20.81
N ALA A 253 -24.13 -6.22 -21.27
CA ALA A 253 -24.08 -6.55 -22.69
C ALA A 253 -25.43 -6.47 -23.42
N VAL A 254 -26.55 -6.48 -22.70
CA VAL A 254 -27.90 -6.35 -23.26
C VAL A 254 -28.51 -4.96 -23.05
N GLY A 255 -27.74 -4.01 -22.50
CA GLY A 255 -28.13 -2.62 -22.31
C GLY A 255 -28.95 -2.33 -21.06
N GLU A 256 -29.00 -3.25 -20.10
CA GLU A 256 -29.62 -3.00 -18.80
C GLU A 256 -28.70 -2.16 -17.92
N ASP A 257 -29.27 -1.17 -17.22
CA ASP A 257 -28.53 -0.40 -16.21
C ASP A 257 -28.17 -1.28 -15.01
N ILE A 258 -26.89 -1.30 -14.65
CA ILE A 258 -26.37 -2.13 -13.56
C ILE A 258 -26.91 -1.67 -12.22
N LEU A 259 -26.97 -0.37 -11.97
CA LEU A 259 -27.40 0.17 -10.69
C LEU A 259 -28.89 -0.12 -10.43
N ASP A 260 -29.70 -0.01 -11.47
CA ASP A 260 -31.14 -0.32 -11.39
C ASP A 260 -31.37 -1.82 -11.25
N LYS A 261 -30.70 -2.65 -12.04
CA LYS A 261 -30.81 -4.12 -12.01
C LYS A 261 -30.49 -4.70 -10.63
N TYR A 262 -29.45 -4.20 -9.98
CA TYR A 262 -29.01 -4.66 -8.66
C TYR A 262 -29.55 -3.83 -7.49
N ASN A 263 -30.52 -2.93 -7.77
CA ASN A 263 -31.16 -2.07 -6.76
C ASN A 263 -30.15 -1.28 -5.91
N ILE A 264 -29.09 -0.77 -6.53
CA ILE A 264 -28.10 0.09 -5.88
C ILE A 264 -28.64 1.52 -5.91
N THR A 265 -29.22 1.96 -4.79
CA THR A 265 -29.90 3.26 -4.70
C THR A 265 -29.02 4.38 -4.19
N VAL A 266 -27.90 4.05 -3.52
CA VAL A 266 -26.93 5.03 -3.00
C VAL A 266 -26.21 5.72 -4.16
N ARG A 267 -26.18 7.05 -4.13
CA ARG A 267 -25.51 7.89 -5.14
C ARG A 267 -24.59 8.92 -4.48
N PRO A 268 -23.42 9.18 -5.04
CA PRO A 268 -22.73 8.48 -6.12
C PRO A 268 -22.34 7.04 -5.74
N ALA A 269 -22.58 6.06 -6.63
CA ALA A 269 -22.43 4.65 -6.29
C ALA A 269 -20.97 4.20 -6.15
N ALA A 270 -20.10 4.60 -7.09
CA ALA A 270 -18.68 4.25 -7.06
C ALA A 270 -17.95 4.89 -5.88
N THR A 271 -18.46 5.99 -5.33
CA THR A 271 -17.91 6.67 -4.16
C THR A 271 -18.43 6.11 -2.85
N HIS A 272 -19.75 5.86 -2.74
CA HIS A 272 -20.44 5.59 -1.46
C HIS A 272 -20.99 4.17 -1.31
N ALA A 273 -21.03 3.37 -2.39
CA ALA A 273 -21.53 1.99 -2.39
C ALA A 273 -20.55 1.04 -3.11
N ARG A 274 -19.24 1.21 -2.88
CA ARG A 274 -18.18 0.47 -3.58
C ARG A 274 -18.32 -1.04 -3.51
N ASP A 275 -18.67 -1.55 -2.34
CA ASP A 275 -18.87 -2.97 -2.11
C ASP A 275 -20.05 -3.51 -2.90
N ALA A 276 -21.22 -2.86 -2.84
CA ALA A 276 -22.41 -3.25 -3.59
C ALA A 276 -22.15 -3.17 -5.10
N LEU A 277 -21.51 -2.09 -5.57
CA LEU A 277 -21.17 -1.93 -6.97
C LEU A 277 -20.18 -3.00 -7.45
N SER A 278 -19.13 -3.27 -6.69
CA SER A 278 -18.14 -4.30 -7.04
C SER A 278 -18.77 -5.69 -7.12
N GLN A 279 -19.67 -6.03 -6.20
CA GLN A 279 -20.41 -7.29 -6.23
C GLN A 279 -21.32 -7.39 -7.45
N ALA A 280 -22.07 -6.32 -7.76
CA ALA A 280 -22.96 -6.28 -8.91
C ALA A 280 -22.19 -6.45 -10.24
N LEU A 281 -21.08 -5.73 -10.40
CA LEU A 281 -20.21 -5.84 -11.56
C LEU A 281 -19.60 -7.24 -11.71
N PHE A 282 -19.13 -7.82 -10.61
CA PHE A 282 -18.58 -9.17 -10.61
C PHE A 282 -19.64 -10.20 -11.00
N GLN A 283 -20.82 -10.13 -10.39
CA GLN A 283 -21.93 -11.05 -10.69
C GLN A 283 -22.38 -10.93 -12.15
N GLU A 284 -22.49 -9.71 -12.68
CA GLU A 284 -22.87 -9.49 -14.07
C GLU A 284 -21.85 -10.10 -15.06
N ILE A 285 -20.56 -9.96 -14.77
CA ILE A 285 -19.49 -10.53 -15.59
C ILE A 285 -19.52 -12.06 -15.57
N GLU A 286 -19.72 -12.67 -14.40
CA GLU A 286 -19.76 -14.13 -14.25
C GLU A 286 -21.00 -14.78 -14.90
N GLU A 287 -22.18 -14.15 -14.76
CA GLU A 287 -23.44 -14.72 -15.24
C GLU A 287 -23.63 -14.61 -16.77
N HIS A 288 -22.97 -13.65 -17.42
CA HIS A 288 -23.29 -13.31 -18.81
C HIS A 288 -22.10 -13.40 -19.78
N ASP A 289 -21.00 -14.08 -19.42
CA ASP A 289 -19.75 -14.14 -20.23
C ASP A 289 -19.29 -12.74 -20.64
N GLY A 290 -19.63 -11.75 -19.82
CA GLY A 290 -19.86 -10.45 -20.32
C GLY A 290 -18.93 -9.39 -19.80
N ALA A 291 -18.83 -8.41 -20.63
CA ALA A 291 -18.28 -7.13 -20.30
C ALA A 291 -19.40 -6.25 -19.70
N VAL A 292 -19.06 -5.48 -18.69
CA VAL A 292 -19.82 -4.30 -18.29
C VAL A 292 -19.23 -3.10 -19.03
N TYR A 293 -20.09 -2.25 -19.53
CA TYR A 293 -19.71 -1.06 -20.30
C TYR A 293 -19.97 0.19 -19.46
N ILE A 294 -19.16 1.20 -19.71
CA ILE A 294 -19.33 2.54 -19.14
C ILE A 294 -19.32 3.54 -20.31
N ASP A 295 -20.36 4.39 -20.40
CA ASP A 295 -20.55 5.44 -21.39
C ASP A 295 -20.45 6.83 -20.78
#